data_acdeb3266a93b483aeaade8151ae6f23
#
_entry.id   acdeb3266a93b483aeaade8151ae6f23
#
_cell.length_a   1.000
_cell.length_b   1.000
_cell.length_c   1.000
_cell.angle_alpha   90.00
_cell.angle_beta   90.00
_cell.angle_gamma   90.00
#
_symmetry.space_group_name_H-M   'P 1'
#
loop_
_entity.id
_entity.type
_entity.pdbx_description
1 polymer ?
#
loop_
_entity_poly.entity_id
_entity_poly.type
_entity_poly.pdbx_seq_one_letter_code
_entity_poly.pdbx_strand_id
1 'polypeptide(L)'
;MATCNPLFLAIYATIVAVTGTPRLQREPSDMFTRAIWDVPVDSKMPGMKSFLLTKEMVKHHAKDNIIIVTFGNHAFLDFILNWVKHLTDLNIFNILVGAMDTKLLEALYWKGIPVFDMGSKMVTVDVGWGSAKFHKMGREKVLLINALLPFGYELLMCDTDMVWLKNPLPYFARFPEADMLTSSDQIRPTTTDDSLEVWQNVTTAYNIGIFHWRPTDAAKRLVKEWKDILLSDDQKWDQAGFNDLVHQVLGPSLEGESGLFYAYDGTLKLGLLPASIFCSGHTYFVQAMPQQLKLEPYAVHTTFQFAGSDGKRHRLREAMLFYDQPAYYDTPGGFLSFKPGIPKSLLLDGPHTLQSHFSLVNYQLRQIRTALAVACLLNRTLVMPPLWCRFERMWFGHPGILEGTLTKQPFVCPMDHLFEIHTMLHGLSEEEFGPQIHFREYSFLQNPSVPKHVKESLLNVQLCDAHSKGCNISDGTTSRGFIQFPRNSTEHMYMQVFSQHKDIKVLHFSSMANAFQGFNDEAREVKFRNRMKRYVGMWCCVENRDPGHIYYDIYWDEKPEWKPEPPRTSQDDHPPWD
;
A
#
# COMPACT_ATOMS: atom_id res chain seq x y z
N MET A 1 -2.86 35.92 -8.56
CA MET A 1 -4.31 36.12 -8.66
C MET A 1 -4.73 35.64 -10.04
N ALA A 2 -5.18 34.37 -10.16
CA ALA A 2 -5.73 33.84 -11.39
C ALA A 2 -7.25 33.77 -11.19
N THR A 3 -7.95 34.56 -11.95
CA THR A 3 -9.42 34.68 -11.96
C THR A 3 -10.02 33.40 -12.54
N CYS A 4 -10.79 32.69 -11.73
CA CYS A 4 -11.57 31.53 -12.16
C CYS A 4 -12.62 31.97 -13.20
N ASN A 5 -12.63 31.31 -14.36
CA ASN A 5 -13.51 31.64 -15.47
C ASN A 5 -14.97 31.20 -15.13
N PRO A 6 -15.95 32.10 -15.08
CA PRO A 6 -17.32 31.78 -14.69
C PRO A 6 -18.05 30.82 -15.67
N LEU A 7 -17.49 30.55 -16.85
CA LEU A 7 -18.06 29.63 -17.83
C LEU A 7 -18.00 28.15 -17.36
N PHE A 8 -16.99 27.80 -16.54
CA PHE A 8 -16.87 26.44 -16.01
C PHE A 8 -17.92 26.09 -14.96
N LEU A 9 -18.33 27.07 -14.14
CA LEU A 9 -19.39 26.88 -13.16
C LEU A 9 -20.76 26.73 -13.81
N ALA A 10 -21.01 27.41 -14.94
CA ALA A 10 -22.29 27.33 -15.66
C ALA A 10 -22.48 25.97 -16.37
N ILE A 11 -21.40 25.37 -16.92
CA ILE A 11 -21.46 24.05 -17.57
C ILE A 11 -21.71 22.95 -16.53
N TYR A 12 -21.13 23.08 -15.33
CA TYR A 12 -21.36 22.14 -14.23
C TYR A 12 -22.81 22.21 -13.71
N ALA A 13 -23.37 23.41 -13.60
CA ALA A 13 -24.76 23.63 -13.18
C ALA A 13 -25.79 23.09 -14.20
N THR A 14 -25.48 23.17 -15.50
CA THR A 14 -26.42 22.74 -16.57
C THR A 14 -26.48 21.21 -16.74
N ILE A 15 -25.38 20.51 -16.47
CA ILE A 15 -25.36 19.02 -16.49
C ILE A 15 -26.14 18.45 -15.28
N VAL A 16 -26.20 19.17 -14.15
CA VAL A 16 -26.94 18.79 -12.93
C VAL A 16 -28.47 18.82 -13.15
N ALA A 17 -28.96 19.70 -14.02
CA ALA A 17 -30.41 19.90 -14.22
C ALA A 17 -31.11 18.83 -15.08
N VAL A 18 -30.35 17.98 -15.83
CA VAL A 18 -30.91 17.05 -16.82
C VAL A 18 -31.13 15.63 -16.30
N THR A 19 -30.57 15.25 -15.16
CA THR A 19 -30.56 13.82 -14.75
C THR A 19 -31.47 13.44 -13.59
N GLY A 20 -32.28 14.36 -13.04
CA GLY A 20 -33.33 14.05 -12.04
C GLY A 20 -32.88 13.37 -10.74
N THR A 21 -31.59 13.12 -10.53
CA THR A 21 -31.02 12.68 -9.26
C THR A 21 -30.66 13.88 -8.40
N PRO A 22 -31.02 13.94 -7.12
CA PRO A 22 -30.58 15.00 -6.24
C PRO A 22 -29.08 14.92 -6.09
N ARG A 23 -28.35 15.70 -6.89
CA ARG A 23 -26.92 15.91 -6.69
C ARG A 23 -26.73 16.73 -5.42
N LEU A 24 -26.17 16.14 -4.42
CA LEU A 24 -25.46 16.88 -3.41
C LEU A 24 -24.27 17.53 -4.12
N GLN A 25 -24.32 18.88 -4.32
CA GLN A 25 -23.18 19.66 -4.79
C GLN A 25 -22.09 19.60 -3.69
N ARG A 26 -21.14 18.67 -3.84
CA ARG A 26 -20.04 18.51 -2.89
C ARG A 26 -18.74 18.66 -3.64
N GLU A 27 -17.84 19.47 -3.07
CA GLU A 27 -16.45 19.55 -3.53
C GLU A 27 -15.78 18.18 -3.43
N PRO A 28 -14.91 17.78 -4.38
CA PRO A 28 -14.16 16.53 -4.29
C PRO A 28 -13.36 16.35 -2.99
N SER A 29 -12.91 17.45 -2.38
CA SER A 29 -12.27 17.48 -1.06
C SER A 29 -13.16 16.97 0.08
N ASP A 30 -14.49 17.06 -0.07
CA ASP A 30 -15.44 16.57 0.92
C ASP A 30 -15.51 15.05 1.04
N MET A 31 -15.03 14.31 0.04
CA MET A 31 -15.02 12.83 0.07
C MET A 31 -14.30 12.27 1.28
N PHE A 32 -13.20 12.91 1.71
CA PHE A 32 -12.34 12.44 2.80
C PHE A 32 -12.58 13.14 4.13
N THR A 33 -13.21 14.33 4.11
CA THR A 33 -13.44 15.15 5.29
C THR A 33 -14.76 14.85 6.00
N ARG A 34 -15.73 14.25 5.33
CA ARG A 34 -17.01 13.86 5.93
C ARG A 34 -17.00 12.40 6.37
N ALA A 35 -17.67 12.14 7.50
CA ALA A 35 -17.97 10.76 7.88
C ALA A 35 -18.68 10.05 6.72
N ILE A 36 -18.31 8.79 6.50
CA ILE A 36 -18.84 7.94 5.43
C ILE A 36 -20.39 7.91 5.44
N TRP A 37 -20.98 8.17 6.60
CA TRP A 37 -22.40 8.03 6.90
C TRP A 37 -23.14 9.34 7.12
N ASP A 38 -22.60 10.48 6.72
CA ASP A 38 -23.39 11.73 6.67
C ASP A 38 -24.47 11.64 5.59
N VAL A 39 -25.46 10.79 5.86
CA VAL A 39 -26.68 10.71 5.09
C VAL A 39 -27.51 11.95 5.49
N PRO A 40 -27.96 12.76 4.53
CA PRO A 40 -28.85 13.86 4.84
C PRO A 40 -30.11 13.34 5.53
N VAL A 41 -30.52 14.00 6.63
CA VAL A 41 -31.77 13.67 7.33
C VAL A 41 -32.91 13.71 6.31
N ASP A 42 -33.75 12.69 6.30
CA ASP A 42 -34.89 12.50 5.36
C ASP A 42 -34.54 12.08 3.92
N SER A 43 -33.27 11.78 3.61
CA SER A 43 -32.90 11.25 2.29
C SER A 43 -33.14 9.76 2.21
N LYS A 44 -33.70 9.32 1.08
CA LYS A 44 -33.86 7.88 0.78
C LYS A 44 -33.05 7.53 -0.45
N MET A 45 -32.37 6.37 -0.42
CA MET A 45 -31.77 5.82 -1.61
C MET A 45 -32.84 5.50 -2.66
N PRO A 46 -32.50 5.67 -3.95
CA PRO A 46 -33.32 5.14 -5.04
C PRO A 46 -33.50 3.62 -4.89
N GLY A 47 -34.56 3.10 -5.51
CA GLY A 47 -34.76 1.64 -5.53
C GLY A 47 -33.60 0.92 -6.23
N MET A 48 -33.30 -0.31 -5.83
CA MET A 48 -32.16 -1.11 -6.34
C MET A 48 -32.11 -1.23 -7.86
N LYS A 49 -33.26 -1.17 -8.53
CA LYS A 49 -33.33 -1.18 -10.01
C LYS A 49 -32.58 -0.02 -10.67
N SER A 50 -32.41 1.11 -9.96
CA SER A 50 -31.67 2.28 -10.47
C SER A 50 -30.16 2.06 -10.51
N PHE A 51 -29.69 1.02 -9.84
CA PHE A 51 -28.26 0.67 -9.76
C PHE A 51 -27.88 -0.54 -10.63
N LEU A 52 -28.81 -1.05 -11.44
CA LEU A 52 -28.49 -2.13 -12.38
C LEU A 52 -27.51 -1.63 -13.44
N LEU A 53 -26.50 -2.43 -13.74
CA LEU A 53 -25.56 -2.16 -14.82
C LEU A 53 -26.29 -2.19 -16.16
N THR A 54 -26.33 -1.07 -16.87
CA THR A 54 -26.93 -0.94 -18.18
C THR A 54 -26.00 -0.25 -19.16
N LYS A 55 -26.26 -0.45 -20.47
CA LYS A 55 -25.51 0.25 -21.52
C LYS A 55 -25.66 1.77 -21.41
N GLU A 56 -26.85 2.24 -21.03
CA GLU A 56 -27.14 3.68 -20.83
C GLU A 56 -26.33 4.26 -19.69
N MET A 57 -26.17 3.53 -18.58
CA MET A 57 -25.32 3.93 -17.47
C MET A 57 -23.86 4.05 -17.92
N VAL A 58 -23.33 3.06 -18.63
CA VAL A 58 -21.96 3.10 -19.15
C VAL A 58 -21.79 4.26 -20.14
N LYS A 59 -22.74 4.46 -21.06
CA LYS A 59 -22.75 5.58 -22.01
C LYS A 59 -22.70 6.94 -21.30
N HIS A 60 -23.41 7.08 -20.18
CA HIS A 60 -23.46 8.33 -19.43
C HIS A 60 -22.11 8.68 -18.76
N HIS A 61 -21.35 7.67 -18.34
CA HIS A 61 -20.08 7.86 -17.66
C HIS A 61 -18.86 7.72 -18.58
N ALA A 62 -18.98 7.05 -19.73
CA ALA A 62 -17.90 6.91 -20.68
C ALA A 62 -17.54 8.26 -21.33
N LYS A 63 -16.25 8.46 -21.60
CA LYS A 63 -15.72 9.60 -22.34
C LYS A 63 -14.77 9.08 -23.41
N ASP A 64 -14.83 9.64 -24.60
CA ASP A 64 -13.97 9.25 -25.73
C ASP A 64 -14.01 7.73 -26.00
N ASN A 65 -15.20 7.13 -25.88
CA ASN A 65 -15.47 5.69 -26.01
C ASN A 65 -14.79 4.78 -24.97
N ILE A 66 -14.25 5.32 -23.86
CA ILE A 66 -13.59 4.54 -22.83
C ILE A 66 -14.23 4.76 -21.45
N ILE A 67 -14.34 3.68 -20.67
CA ILE A 67 -14.76 3.67 -19.28
C ILE A 67 -13.70 3.00 -18.41
N ILE A 68 -13.43 3.58 -17.25
CA ILE A 68 -12.50 3.05 -16.25
C ILE A 68 -13.30 2.45 -15.11
N VAL A 69 -13.09 1.18 -14.83
CA VAL A 69 -13.90 0.43 -13.88
C VAL A 69 -13.05 -0.23 -12.82
N THR A 70 -13.50 -0.11 -11.59
CA THR A 70 -13.06 -0.94 -10.47
C THR A 70 -14.26 -1.53 -9.75
N PHE A 71 -14.03 -2.44 -8.83
CA PHE A 71 -15.09 -3.10 -8.06
C PHE A 71 -14.54 -3.56 -6.70
N GLY A 72 -15.41 -3.77 -5.75
CA GLY A 72 -15.02 -4.28 -4.44
C GLY A 72 -16.18 -4.45 -3.49
N ASN A 73 -15.89 -4.89 -2.28
CA ASN A 73 -16.82 -4.91 -1.16
C ASN A 73 -16.50 -3.76 -0.17
N HIS A 74 -17.32 -3.61 0.86
CA HIS A 74 -17.20 -2.52 1.83
C HIS A 74 -15.84 -2.48 2.55
N ALA A 75 -15.14 -3.62 2.71
CA ALA A 75 -13.81 -3.64 3.33
C ALA A 75 -12.76 -2.85 2.53
N PHE A 76 -12.97 -2.66 1.24
CA PHE A 76 -12.08 -1.92 0.33
C PHE A 76 -12.57 -0.49 0.03
N LEU A 77 -13.52 0.04 0.81
CA LEU A 77 -14.07 1.38 0.58
C LEU A 77 -12.98 2.46 0.58
N ASP A 78 -12.03 2.40 1.48
CA ASP A 78 -10.93 3.36 1.57
C ASP A 78 -9.96 3.28 0.37
N PHE A 79 -9.68 2.07 -0.15
CA PHE A 79 -8.94 1.89 -1.39
C PHE A 79 -9.70 2.46 -2.59
N ILE A 80 -11.01 2.20 -2.68
CA ILE A 80 -11.86 2.75 -3.76
C ILE A 80 -11.86 4.27 -3.71
N LEU A 81 -12.00 4.86 -2.53
CA LEU A 81 -11.95 6.32 -2.36
C LEU A 81 -10.57 6.89 -2.76
N ASN A 82 -9.50 6.18 -2.39
CA ASN A 82 -8.14 6.53 -2.78
C ASN A 82 -7.97 6.47 -4.32
N TRP A 83 -8.46 5.40 -4.95
CA TRP A 83 -8.45 5.22 -6.40
C TRP A 83 -9.23 6.32 -7.13
N VAL A 84 -10.44 6.65 -6.66
CA VAL A 84 -11.26 7.74 -7.21
C VAL A 84 -10.54 9.09 -7.06
N LYS A 85 -9.95 9.35 -5.90
CA LYS A 85 -9.21 10.60 -5.63
C LYS A 85 -8.05 10.79 -6.61
N HIS A 86 -7.22 9.77 -6.79
CA HIS A 86 -6.09 9.85 -7.72
C HIS A 86 -6.54 10.09 -9.17
N LEU A 87 -7.60 9.43 -9.64
CA LEU A 87 -8.13 9.67 -10.99
C LEU A 87 -8.72 11.08 -11.14
N THR A 88 -9.48 11.54 -10.15
CA THR A 88 -10.07 12.88 -10.21
C THR A 88 -9.03 13.99 -10.13
N ASP A 89 -7.95 13.79 -9.37
CA ASP A 89 -6.80 14.72 -9.35
C ASP A 89 -6.08 14.81 -10.71
N LEU A 90 -6.14 13.74 -11.50
CA LEU A 90 -5.67 13.71 -12.91
C LEU A 90 -6.71 14.22 -13.93
N ASN A 91 -7.84 14.78 -13.46
CA ASN A 91 -8.98 15.22 -14.29
C ASN A 91 -9.61 14.09 -15.12
N ILE A 92 -9.63 12.87 -14.57
CA ILE A 92 -10.26 11.69 -15.17
C ILE A 92 -11.56 11.39 -14.41
N PHE A 93 -12.71 11.52 -15.09
CA PHE A 93 -14.04 11.39 -14.49
C PHE A 93 -14.90 10.30 -15.15
N ASN A 94 -14.40 9.65 -16.20
CA ASN A 94 -15.06 8.54 -16.88
C ASN A 94 -14.85 7.23 -16.09
N ILE A 95 -15.29 7.24 -14.85
CA ILE A 95 -15.14 6.17 -13.86
C ILE A 95 -16.49 5.55 -13.51
N LEU A 96 -16.47 4.27 -13.13
CA LEU A 96 -17.63 3.54 -12.65
C LEU A 96 -17.19 2.47 -11.66
N VAL A 97 -17.87 2.34 -10.52
CA VAL A 97 -17.51 1.40 -9.46
C VAL A 97 -18.59 0.33 -9.31
N GLY A 98 -18.17 -0.94 -9.37
CA GLY A 98 -19.02 -2.09 -9.07
C GLY A 98 -19.08 -2.35 -7.56
N ALA A 99 -20.25 -2.23 -6.94
CA ALA A 99 -20.45 -2.57 -5.55
C ALA A 99 -20.86 -4.03 -5.40
N MET A 100 -20.08 -4.81 -4.66
CA MET A 100 -20.31 -6.23 -4.41
C MET A 100 -21.25 -6.49 -3.22
N ASP A 101 -21.53 -5.46 -2.42
CA ASP A 101 -22.47 -5.49 -1.31
C ASP A 101 -23.22 -4.16 -1.17
N THR A 102 -24.36 -4.23 -0.49
CA THR A 102 -25.26 -3.08 -0.32
C THR A 102 -24.65 -1.96 0.50
N LYS A 103 -23.77 -2.29 1.45
CA LYS A 103 -23.14 -1.31 2.33
C LYS A 103 -22.14 -0.44 1.57
N LEU A 104 -21.37 -1.06 0.66
CA LEU A 104 -20.51 -0.32 -0.26
C LEU A 104 -21.33 0.53 -1.23
N LEU A 105 -22.39 -0.06 -1.82
CA LEU A 105 -23.26 0.67 -2.74
C LEU A 105 -23.82 1.95 -2.13
N GLU A 106 -24.33 1.85 -0.91
CA GLU A 106 -24.89 2.96 -0.16
C GLU A 106 -23.81 4.02 0.13
N ALA A 107 -22.63 3.59 0.64
CA ALA A 107 -21.54 4.49 0.95
C ALA A 107 -21.06 5.30 -0.27
N LEU A 108 -20.90 4.66 -1.42
CA LEU A 108 -20.46 5.32 -2.64
C LEU A 108 -21.53 6.25 -3.23
N TYR A 109 -22.80 5.82 -3.19
CA TYR A 109 -23.91 6.65 -3.63
C TYR A 109 -23.97 7.98 -2.86
N TRP A 110 -23.92 7.95 -1.52
CA TRP A 110 -23.98 9.16 -0.71
C TRP A 110 -22.74 10.04 -0.86
N LYS A 111 -21.63 9.48 -1.32
CA LYS A 111 -20.45 10.26 -1.69
C LYS A 111 -20.51 10.82 -3.12
N GLY A 112 -21.56 10.52 -3.89
CA GLY A 112 -21.71 10.98 -5.26
C GLY A 112 -20.77 10.31 -6.25
N ILE A 113 -20.22 9.14 -5.91
CA ILE A 113 -19.37 8.35 -6.79
C ILE A 113 -20.25 7.50 -7.72
N PRO A 114 -20.00 7.48 -9.05
CA PRO A 114 -20.71 6.61 -9.97
C PRO A 114 -20.59 5.15 -9.57
N VAL A 115 -21.73 4.52 -9.23
CA VAL A 115 -21.75 3.15 -8.69
C VAL A 115 -22.92 2.36 -9.24
N PHE A 116 -22.71 1.05 -9.43
CA PHE A 116 -23.74 0.08 -9.77
C PHE A 116 -23.69 -1.14 -8.85
N ASP A 117 -24.81 -1.82 -8.69
CA ASP A 117 -24.91 -3.07 -7.93
C ASP A 117 -24.49 -4.25 -8.80
N MET A 118 -23.47 -4.98 -8.37
CA MET A 118 -23.03 -6.22 -9.03
C MET A 118 -23.94 -7.41 -8.73
N GLY A 119 -24.84 -7.30 -7.74
CA GLY A 119 -25.73 -8.40 -7.34
C GLY A 119 -25.02 -9.60 -6.71
N SER A 120 -23.73 -9.51 -6.43
CA SER A 120 -22.87 -10.62 -5.99
C SER A 120 -23.10 -11.04 -4.54
N LYS A 121 -23.72 -10.18 -3.73
CA LYS A 121 -24.02 -10.42 -2.30
C LYS A 121 -22.78 -10.88 -1.51
N MET A 122 -21.64 -10.24 -1.74
CA MET A 122 -20.41 -10.52 -1.02
C MET A 122 -20.52 -10.07 0.45
N VAL A 123 -19.65 -10.64 1.28
CA VAL A 123 -19.50 -10.19 2.67
C VAL A 123 -18.86 -8.81 2.71
N THR A 124 -19.10 -8.06 3.78
CA THR A 124 -18.62 -6.66 3.95
C THR A 124 -17.22 -6.55 4.58
N VAL A 125 -16.57 -7.69 4.85
CA VAL A 125 -15.24 -7.78 5.47
C VAL A 125 -14.20 -8.22 4.44
N ASP A 126 -12.93 -7.99 4.75
CA ASP A 126 -11.81 -8.50 3.94
C ASP A 126 -11.87 -10.03 3.89
N VAL A 127 -11.78 -10.57 2.68
CA VAL A 127 -11.93 -12.02 2.46
C VAL A 127 -10.61 -12.78 2.55
N GLY A 128 -9.49 -12.06 2.59
CA GLY A 128 -8.14 -12.64 2.57
C GLY A 128 -7.78 -13.27 1.23
N TRP A 129 -6.54 -13.06 0.81
CA TRP A 129 -6.01 -13.63 -0.42
C TRP A 129 -6.03 -15.16 -0.41
N GLY A 130 -6.37 -15.79 -1.53
CA GLY A 130 -6.39 -17.26 -1.70
C GLY A 130 -7.57 -17.97 -1.05
N SER A 131 -8.49 -17.28 -0.36
CA SER A 131 -9.69 -17.90 0.19
C SER A 131 -10.73 -18.23 -0.88
N ALA A 132 -11.68 -19.14 -0.58
CA ALA A 132 -12.80 -19.42 -1.50
C ALA A 132 -13.63 -18.17 -1.83
N LYS A 133 -13.72 -17.21 -0.89
CA LYS A 133 -14.39 -15.92 -1.13
C LYS A 133 -13.57 -15.01 -2.02
N PHE A 134 -12.25 -15.07 -1.93
CA PHE A 134 -11.34 -14.37 -2.86
C PHE A 134 -11.50 -14.93 -4.28
N HIS A 135 -11.54 -16.26 -4.45
CA HIS A 135 -11.81 -16.88 -5.77
C HIS A 135 -13.19 -16.47 -6.31
N LYS A 136 -14.21 -16.38 -5.44
CA LYS A 136 -15.52 -15.84 -5.85
C LYS A 136 -15.38 -14.38 -6.34
N MET A 137 -14.62 -13.54 -5.66
CA MET A 137 -14.40 -12.14 -6.08
C MET A 137 -13.74 -12.08 -7.46
N GLY A 138 -12.77 -12.94 -7.75
CA GLY A 138 -12.15 -13.07 -9.07
C GLY A 138 -13.15 -13.48 -10.16
N ARG A 139 -14.04 -14.45 -9.87
CA ARG A 139 -15.12 -14.83 -10.80
C ARG A 139 -16.05 -13.66 -11.11
N GLU A 140 -16.44 -12.88 -10.09
CA GLU A 140 -17.27 -11.69 -10.28
C GLU A 140 -16.59 -10.63 -11.16
N LYS A 141 -15.26 -10.47 -11.08
CA LYS A 141 -14.47 -9.63 -11.99
C LYS A 141 -14.70 -10.04 -13.44
N VAL A 142 -14.56 -11.32 -13.71
CA VAL A 142 -14.67 -11.86 -15.09
C VAL A 142 -16.11 -11.76 -15.61
N LEU A 143 -17.10 -12.02 -14.75
CA LEU A 143 -18.52 -11.80 -15.08
C LEU A 143 -18.79 -10.35 -15.45
N LEU A 144 -18.18 -9.41 -14.71
CA LEU A 144 -18.31 -7.98 -14.98
C LEU A 144 -17.72 -7.59 -16.33
N ILE A 145 -16.50 -8.05 -16.66
CA ILE A 145 -15.87 -7.78 -17.96
C ILE A 145 -16.72 -8.35 -19.09
N ASN A 146 -17.21 -9.59 -18.92
CA ASN A 146 -18.08 -10.24 -19.90
C ASN A 146 -19.43 -9.50 -20.10
N ALA A 147 -19.91 -8.79 -19.08
CA ALA A 147 -21.12 -7.97 -19.20
C ALA A 147 -20.85 -6.60 -19.87
N LEU A 148 -19.66 -6.00 -19.65
CA LEU A 148 -19.32 -4.66 -20.14
C LEU A 148 -18.88 -4.64 -21.60
N LEU A 149 -18.05 -5.59 -22.05
CA LEU A 149 -17.49 -5.58 -23.42
C LEU A 149 -18.57 -5.57 -24.53
N PRO A 150 -19.72 -6.29 -24.42
CA PRO A 150 -20.78 -6.23 -25.42
C PRO A 150 -21.44 -4.85 -25.58
N PHE A 151 -21.27 -3.94 -24.60
CA PHE A 151 -21.81 -2.58 -24.74
C PHE A 151 -21.07 -1.74 -25.78
N GLY A 152 -19.86 -2.18 -26.19
CA GLY A 152 -19.10 -1.58 -27.29
C GLY A 152 -18.15 -0.46 -26.89
N TYR A 153 -17.88 -0.30 -25.60
CA TYR A 153 -16.91 0.66 -25.06
C TYR A 153 -15.57 -0.02 -24.76
N GLU A 154 -14.48 0.72 -24.91
CA GLU A 154 -13.18 0.32 -24.37
C GLU A 154 -13.26 0.31 -22.83
N LEU A 155 -12.64 -0.68 -22.21
CA LEU A 155 -12.67 -0.90 -20.77
C LEU A 155 -11.26 -0.87 -20.21
N LEU A 156 -10.96 0.08 -19.32
CA LEU A 156 -9.78 0.00 -18.45
C LEU A 156 -10.24 -0.59 -17.10
N MET A 157 -9.97 -1.87 -16.90
CA MET A 157 -10.28 -2.57 -15.65
C MET A 157 -9.14 -2.46 -14.67
N CYS A 158 -9.46 -2.13 -13.41
CA CYS A 158 -8.47 -1.90 -12.37
C CYS A 158 -8.84 -2.64 -11.08
N ASP A 159 -7.85 -3.17 -10.39
CA ASP A 159 -8.02 -3.54 -8.98
C ASP A 159 -8.07 -2.29 -8.10
N THR A 160 -8.69 -2.39 -6.92
CA THR A 160 -8.88 -1.23 -6.02
C THR A 160 -7.61 -0.80 -5.31
N ASP A 161 -6.66 -1.69 -5.15
CA ASP A 161 -5.40 -1.50 -4.41
C ASP A 161 -4.26 -0.98 -5.30
N MET A 162 -4.61 -0.30 -6.39
CA MET A 162 -3.69 0.39 -7.27
C MET A 162 -3.93 1.90 -7.28
N VAL A 163 -2.92 2.64 -7.65
CA VAL A 163 -2.91 4.11 -7.69
C VAL A 163 -2.45 4.59 -9.06
N TRP A 164 -3.21 5.51 -9.65
CA TRP A 164 -2.83 6.22 -10.86
C TRP A 164 -2.01 7.47 -10.51
N LEU A 165 -0.81 7.58 -11.07
CA LEU A 165 0.13 8.68 -10.86
C LEU A 165 0.18 9.64 -12.04
N LYS A 166 -0.22 9.15 -13.21
CA LYS A 166 -0.27 9.88 -14.47
C LYS A 166 -1.47 9.41 -15.29
N ASN A 167 -2.01 10.29 -16.13
CA ASN A 167 -3.12 9.92 -17.02
C ASN A 167 -2.68 8.82 -18.01
N PRO A 168 -3.23 7.60 -17.92
CA PRO A 168 -2.81 6.48 -18.75
C PRO A 168 -3.46 6.46 -20.15
N LEU A 169 -4.53 7.22 -20.37
CA LEU A 169 -5.32 7.12 -21.60
C LEU A 169 -4.50 7.48 -22.86
N PRO A 170 -3.65 8.52 -22.86
CA PRO A 170 -2.77 8.78 -24.00
C PRO A 170 -1.74 7.66 -24.25
N TYR A 171 -1.34 6.93 -23.23
CA TYR A 171 -0.43 5.79 -23.37
C TYR A 171 -1.13 4.63 -24.09
N PHE A 172 -2.32 4.25 -23.67
CA PHE A 172 -3.09 3.17 -24.30
C PHE A 172 -3.47 3.51 -25.76
N ALA A 173 -3.70 4.79 -26.05
CA ALA A 173 -3.99 5.27 -27.42
C ALA A 173 -2.81 5.12 -28.40
N ARG A 174 -1.58 4.89 -27.91
CA ARG A 174 -0.40 4.61 -28.77
C ARG A 174 -0.49 3.27 -29.49
N PHE A 175 -1.33 2.35 -29.00
CA PHE A 175 -1.44 0.97 -29.49
C PHE A 175 -2.86 0.69 -30.03
N PRO A 176 -3.29 1.35 -31.12
CA PRO A 176 -4.67 1.22 -31.62
C PRO A 176 -5.01 -0.20 -32.10
N GLU A 177 -4.02 -0.96 -32.53
CA GLU A 177 -4.19 -2.32 -33.04
C GLU A 177 -4.32 -3.37 -31.91
N ALA A 178 -3.99 -3.04 -30.66
CA ALA A 178 -4.11 -3.98 -29.55
C ALA A 178 -5.58 -4.27 -29.22
N ASP A 179 -5.97 -5.53 -29.14
CA ASP A 179 -7.25 -5.95 -28.55
C ASP A 179 -7.21 -5.81 -27.02
N MET A 180 -6.01 -5.98 -26.46
CA MET A 180 -5.78 -5.95 -25.01
C MET A 180 -4.36 -5.51 -24.67
N LEU A 181 -4.23 -4.74 -23.59
CA LEU A 181 -2.96 -4.44 -22.92
C LEU A 181 -3.08 -4.83 -21.46
N THR A 182 -2.13 -5.59 -20.92
CA THR A 182 -2.16 -6.05 -19.53
C THR A 182 -0.83 -5.86 -18.82
N SER A 183 -0.85 -5.68 -17.51
CA SER A 183 0.36 -5.69 -16.68
C SER A 183 0.92 -7.11 -16.49
N SER A 184 2.08 -7.23 -15.87
CA SER A 184 2.70 -8.51 -15.54
C SER A 184 3.25 -8.50 -14.12
N ASP A 185 3.53 -9.68 -13.59
CA ASP A 185 4.23 -9.85 -12.31
C ASP A 185 5.75 -9.76 -12.48
N GLN A 186 6.21 -9.13 -13.57
CA GLN A 186 7.61 -8.99 -13.89
C GLN A 186 8.30 -8.04 -12.91
N ILE A 187 9.36 -8.52 -12.27
CA ILE A 187 10.21 -7.74 -11.38
C ILE A 187 11.52 -7.31 -12.03
N ARG A 188 11.81 -7.86 -13.19
CA ARG A 188 12.93 -7.51 -14.05
C ARG A 188 12.37 -7.00 -15.37
N PRO A 189 12.53 -5.72 -15.71
CA PRO A 189 12.00 -5.17 -16.95
C PRO A 189 12.74 -5.75 -18.15
N THR A 190 12.03 -5.94 -19.24
CA THR A 190 12.61 -6.35 -20.52
C THR A 190 12.99 -5.15 -21.39
N THR A 191 12.50 -3.97 -21.00
CA THR A 191 12.78 -2.67 -21.64
C THR A 191 13.20 -1.65 -20.57
N THR A 192 13.98 -0.64 -20.98
CA THR A 192 14.46 0.44 -20.09
C THR A 192 13.82 1.80 -20.40
N ASP A 193 12.84 1.81 -21.26
CA ASP A 193 12.04 2.98 -21.65
C ASP A 193 10.53 2.72 -21.42
N ASP A 194 9.67 3.47 -22.09
CA ASP A 194 8.22 3.35 -22.01
C ASP A 194 7.60 2.46 -23.11
N SER A 195 8.42 1.65 -23.79
CA SER A 195 7.96 0.65 -24.76
C SER A 195 7.28 -0.52 -24.05
N LEU A 196 6.38 -1.23 -24.75
CA LEU A 196 5.82 -2.51 -24.25
C LEU A 196 6.96 -3.49 -23.96
N GLU A 197 6.74 -4.39 -22.99
CA GLU A 197 7.69 -5.47 -22.70
C GLU A 197 7.94 -6.34 -23.94
N VAL A 198 9.16 -6.80 -24.10
CA VAL A 198 9.52 -7.81 -25.12
C VAL A 198 8.94 -9.15 -24.67
N TRP A 199 7.77 -9.51 -25.19
CA TRP A 199 6.95 -10.63 -24.70
C TRP A 199 7.71 -11.96 -24.62
N GLN A 200 8.67 -12.23 -25.51
CA GLN A 200 9.49 -13.46 -25.48
C GLN A 200 10.37 -13.55 -24.22
N ASN A 201 10.66 -12.44 -23.59
CA ASN A 201 11.53 -12.34 -22.42
C ASN A 201 10.73 -12.23 -21.09
N VAL A 202 9.41 -12.13 -21.17
CA VAL A 202 8.54 -12.12 -19.98
C VAL A 202 8.33 -13.57 -19.52
N THR A 203 8.82 -13.90 -18.34
CA THR A 203 8.80 -15.26 -17.77
C THR A 203 7.83 -15.42 -16.61
N THR A 204 7.12 -14.35 -16.24
CA THR A 204 6.18 -14.33 -15.11
C THR A 204 4.74 -14.33 -15.60
N ALA A 205 3.80 -14.53 -14.67
CA ALA A 205 2.39 -14.42 -14.97
C ALA A 205 2.01 -13.02 -15.49
N TYR A 206 1.06 -12.96 -16.41
CA TYR A 206 0.40 -11.72 -16.80
C TYR A 206 -0.59 -11.36 -15.70
N ASN A 207 -0.44 -10.14 -15.18
CA ASN A 207 -1.21 -9.66 -14.04
C ASN A 207 -2.49 -8.95 -14.52
N ILE A 208 -3.61 -9.27 -13.90
CA ILE A 208 -4.93 -8.77 -14.27
C ILE A 208 -5.44 -7.62 -13.37
N GLY A 209 -4.53 -6.93 -12.65
CA GLY A 209 -4.87 -5.78 -11.80
C GLY A 209 -4.91 -4.46 -12.55
N ILE A 210 -4.25 -4.37 -13.71
CA ILE A 210 -4.31 -3.24 -14.65
C ILE A 210 -4.39 -3.83 -16.05
N PHE A 211 -5.53 -3.73 -16.71
CA PHE A 211 -5.69 -4.23 -18.07
C PHE A 211 -6.73 -3.44 -18.84
N HIS A 212 -6.36 -3.11 -20.07
CA HIS A 212 -7.17 -2.37 -21.01
C HIS A 212 -7.72 -3.33 -22.07
N TRP A 213 -9.01 -3.26 -22.36
CA TRP A 213 -9.73 -4.11 -23.30
C TRP A 213 -10.40 -3.28 -24.38
N ARG A 214 -10.29 -3.72 -25.63
CA ARG A 214 -11.16 -3.25 -26.69
C ARG A 214 -12.27 -4.25 -26.95
N PRO A 215 -13.47 -3.81 -27.33
CA PRO A 215 -14.64 -4.68 -27.51
C PRO A 215 -14.60 -5.44 -28.85
N THR A 216 -13.46 -6.02 -29.19
CA THR A 216 -13.23 -6.82 -30.41
C THR A 216 -13.80 -8.22 -30.25
N ASP A 217 -13.98 -8.94 -31.36
CA ASP A 217 -14.49 -10.30 -31.30
C ASP A 217 -13.51 -11.27 -30.63
N ALA A 218 -12.20 -11.08 -30.82
CA ALA A 218 -11.19 -11.88 -30.14
C ALA A 218 -11.25 -11.69 -28.61
N ALA A 219 -11.32 -10.44 -28.15
CA ALA A 219 -11.46 -10.11 -26.73
C ALA A 219 -12.75 -10.69 -26.11
N LYS A 220 -13.89 -10.61 -26.83
CA LYS A 220 -15.16 -11.17 -26.37
C LYS A 220 -15.13 -12.69 -26.30
N ARG A 221 -14.45 -13.38 -27.24
CA ARG A 221 -14.28 -14.84 -27.17
C ARG A 221 -13.44 -15.22 -25.96
N LEU A 222 -12.30 -14.56 -25.76
CA LEU A 222 -11.41 -14.82 -24.62
C LEU A 222 -12.16 -14.68 -23.29
N VAL A 223 -12.86 -13.57 -23.05
CA VAL A 223 -13.54 -13.35 -21.77
C VAL A 223 -14.69 -14.34 -21.55
N LYS A 224 -15.38 -14.74 -22.62
CA LYS A 224 -16.43 -15.76 -22.53
C LYS A 224 -15.85 -17.11 -22.09
N GLU A 225 -14.76 -17.56 -22.72
CA GLU A 225 -14.12 -18.82 -22.38
C GLU A 225 -13.51 -18.78 -20.98
N TRP A 226 -12.86 -17.67 -20.60
CA TRP A 226 -12.35 -17.46 -19.26
C TRP A 226 -13.46 -17.54 -18.20
N LYS A 227 -14.59 -16.90 -18.45
CA LYS A 227 -15.79 -17.02 -17.60
C LYS A 227 -16.24 -18.47 -17.47
N ASP A 228 -16.34 -19.19 -18.59
CA ASP A 228 -16.85 -20.56 -18.61
C ASP A 228 -15.90 -21.52 -17.83
N ILE A 229 -14.59 -21.33 -17.91
CA ILE A 229 -13.59 -22.03 -17.08
C ILE A 229 -13.82 -21.76 -15.59
N LEU A 230 -13.94 -20.50 -15.17
CA LEU A 230 -14.10 -20.16 -13.76
C LEU A 230 -15.47 -20.55 -13.18
N LEU A 231 -16.49 -20.71 -14.02
CA LEU A 231 -17.80 -21.23 -13.59
C LEU A 231 -17.80 -22.75 -13.49
N SER A 232 -16.92 -23.45 -14.20
CA SER A 232 -16.78 -24.91 -14.14
C SER A 232 -15.90 -25.39 -12.99
N ASP A 233 -15.00 -24.54 -12.49
CA ASP A 233 -14.07 -24.83 -11.41
C ASP A 233 -14.02 -23.63 -10.41
N ASP A 234 -14.68 -23.79 -9.26
CA ASP A 234 -14.76 -22.75 -8.24
C ASP A 234 -13.47 -22.55 -7.43
N GLN A 235 -12.51 -23.44 -7.54
CA GLN A 235 -11.17 -23.35 -6.94
C GLN A 235 -10.17 -22.67 -7.88
N LYS A 236 -10.51 -22.54 -9.17
CA LYS A 236 -9.62 -21.90 -10.13
C LYS A 236 -9.48 -20.41 -9.82
N TRP A 237 -8.22 -19.98 -9.65
CA TRP A 237 -7.90 -18.57 -9.51
C TRP A 237 -8.08 -17.86 -10.86
N ASP A 238 -8.69 -16.65 -10.84
CA ASP A 238 -9.00 -15.86 -12.04
C ASP A 238 -7.75 -15.56 -12.88
N GLN A 239 -6.66 -15.09 -12.27
CA GLN A 239 -5.39 -14.83 -12.98
C GLN A 239 -4.78 -16.11 -13.57
N ALA A 240 -4.88 -17.24 -12.88
CA ALA A 240 -4.40 -18.50 -13.41
C ALA A 240 -5.21 -18.92 -14.65
N GLY A 241 -6.55 -18.84 -14.57
CA GLY A 241 -7.44 -19.11 -15.72
C GLY A 241 -7.16 -18.21 -16.93
N PHE A 242 -6.89 -16.92 -16.68
CA PHE A 242 -6.49 -15.98 -17.72
C PHE A 242 -5.15 -16.39 -18.37
N ASN A 243 -4.13 -16.67 -17.56
CA ASN A 243 -2.81 -17.06 -18.06
C ASN A 243 -2.86 -18.38 -18.84
N ASP A 244 -3.63 -19.38 -18.37
CA ASP A 244 -3.80 -20.65 -19.09
C ASP A 244 -4.37 -20.44 -20.51
N LEU A 245 -5.28 -19.49 -20.67
CA LEU A 245 -5.87 -19.18 -21.99
C LEU A 245 -4.90 -18.41 -22.88
N VAL A 246 -4.33 -17.30 -22.39
CA VAL A 246 -3.50 -16.43 -23.26
C VAL A 246 -2.20 -17.10 -23.66
N HIS A 247 -1.71 -18.08 -22.90
CA HIS A 247 -0.51 -18.84 -23.20
C HIS A 247 -0.76 -20.08 -24.09
N GLN A 248 -1.99 -20.38 -24.50
CA GLN A 248 -2.25 -21.49 -25.43
C GLN A 248 -1.50 -21.32 -26.76
N VAL A 249 -1.49 -20.08 -27.26
CA VAL A 249 -0.69 -19.68 -28.42
C VAL A 249 0.00 -18.37 -28.11
N LEU A 250 1.29 -18.27 -28.32
CA LEU A 250 2.08 -17.06 -28.18
C LEU A 250 2.85 -16.77 -29.48
N GLY A 251 2.64 -15.60 -30.05
CA GLY A 251 3.28 -15.15 -31.28
C GLY A 251 2.55 -15.56 -32.56
N PRO A 252 3.04 -15.09 -33.69
CA PRO A 252 4.17 -14.20 -33.86
C PRO A 252 3.90 -12.75 -33.38
N SER A 253 4.96 -11.91 -33.37
CA SER A 253 4.80 -10.45 -33.21
C SER A 253 3.99 -9.86 -34.39
N LEU A 254 3.23 -8.80 -34.13
CA LEU A 254 2.55 -8.07 -35.20
C LEU A 254 3.56 -7.31 -36.07
N GLU A 255 3.40 -7.40 -37.39
CA GLU A 255 4.20 -6.60 -38.31
C GLU A 255 3.89 -5.09 -38.16
N GLY A 256 4.94 -4.28 -38.06
CA GLY A 256 4.83 -2.82 -37.93
C GLY A 256 4.45 -2.30 -36.52
N GLU A 257 4.09 -3.18 -35.60
CA GLU A 257 3.66 -2.82 -34.25
C GLU A 257 4.65 -3.32 -33.19
N SER A 258 5.42 -2.41 -32.62
CA SER A 258 6.43 -2.74 -31.62
C SER A 258 5.81 -3.23 -30.32
N GLY A 259 6.14 -4.46 -29.91
CA GLY A 259 5.73 -5.05 -28.64
C GLY A 259 4.36 -5.74 -28.65
N LEU A 260 3.58 -5.63 -29.74
CA LEU A 260 2.33 -6.39 -29.88
C LEU A 260 2.59 -7.78 -30.49
N PHE A 261 1.82 -8.75 -30.04
CA PHE A 261 1.91 -10.15 -30.49
C PHE A 261 0.56 -10.83 -30.47
N TYR A 262 0.44 -11.92 -31.22
CA TYR A 262 -0.73 -12.76 -31.17
C TYR A 262 -0.69 -13.71 -29.97
N ALA A 263 -1.84 -13.90 -29.32
CA ALA A 263 -2.00 -14.75 -28.15
C ALA A 263 -3.33 -15.52 -28.18
N TYR A 264 -3.59 -16.33 -27.18
CA TYR A 264 -4.83 -17.08 -27.00
C TYR A 264 -5.06 -18.10 -28.12
N ASP A 265 -6.04 -17.90 -29.00
CA ASP A 265 -6.34 -18.73 -30.16
C ASP A 265 -5.53 -18.33 -31.43
N GLY A 266 -4.51 -17.50 -31.27
CA GLY A 266 -3.71 -16.95 -32.36
C GLY A 266 -4.36 -15.74 -33.05
N THR A 267 -5.48 -15.22 -32.53
CA THR A 267 -6.19 -14.06 -33.10
C THR A 267 -6.21 -12.84 -32.18
N LEU A 268 -5.97 -13.02 -30.88
CA LEU A 268 -5.95 -11.94 -29.90
C LEU A 268 -4.63 -11.15 -30.04
N LYS A 269 -4.71 -9.86 -30.31
CA LYS A 269 -3.57 -8.92 -30.35
C LYS A 269 -3.30 -8.40 -28.94
N LEU A 270 -2.25 -8.88 -28.31
CA LEU A 270 -1.89 -8.62 -26.92
C LEU A 270 -0.61 -7.79 -26.83
N GLY A 271 -0.55 -6.88 -25.84
CA GLY A 271 0.65 -6.18 -25.44
C GLY A 271 0.85 -6.21 -23.93
N LEU A 272 2.10 -6.28 -23.50
CA LEU A 272 2.45 -6.30 -22.07
C LEU A 272 2.97 -4.94 -21.63
N LEU A 273 2.29 -4.34 -20.65
CA LEU A 273 2.64 -3.04 -20.10
C LEU A 273 4.00 -3.10 -19.40
N PRO A 274 4.89 -2.11 -19.61
CA PRO A 274 6.22 -2.14 -19.02
C PRO A 274 6.17 -2.01 -17.49
N ALA A 275 6.79 -2.97 -16.79
CA ALA A 275 6.86 -3.03 -15.34
C ALA A 275 7.61 -1.83 -14.72
N SER A 276 8.37 -1.10 -15.53
CA SER A 276 9.09 0.11 -15.16
C SER A 276 8.19 1.32 -14.90
N ILE A 277 7.00 1.37 -15.48
CA ILE A 277 6.06 2.50 -15.38
C ILE A 277 4.62 2.09 -15.01
N PHE A 278 4.24 0.83 -15.22
CA PHE A 278 3.06 0.21 -14.64
C PHE A 278 3.53 -0.76 -13.55
N CYS A 279 3.94 -0.17 -12.43
CA CYS A 279 4.75 -0.83 -11.42
C CYS A 279 3.95 -1.79 -10.55
N SER A 280 4.55 -2.91 -10.20
CA SER A 280 4.16 -3.70 -9.04
C SER A 280 4.64 -3.04 -7.74
N GLY A 281 4.17 -3.51 -6.59
CA GLY A 281 4.68 -3.03 -5.30
C GLY A 281 6.18 -3.28 -5.12
N HIS A 282 6.74 -4.35 -5.71
CA HIS A 282 8.17 -4.60 -5.65
C HIS A 282 8.98 -3.62 -6.50
N THR A 283 8.57 -3.43 -7.75
CA THR A 283 9.28 -2.54 -8.68
C THR A 283 9.23 -1.08 -8.25
N TYR A 284 8.16 -0.67 -7.58
CA TYR A 284 7.99 0.71 -7.11
C TYR A 284 8.64 0.95 -5.74
N PHE A 285 8.25 0.19 -4.69
CA PHE A 285 8.64 0.48 -3.30
C PHE A 285 10.02 -0.08 -2.95
N VAL A 286 10.44 -1.19 -3.54
CA VAL A 286 11.70 -1.87 -3.22
C VAL A 286 12.80 -1.49 -4.20
N GLN A 287 12.57 -1.73 -5.47
CA GLN A 287 13.57 -1.42 -6.51
C GLN A 287 13.68 0.08 -6.81
N ALA A 288 12.66 0.88 -6.52
CA ALA A 288 12.57 2.28 -6.97
C ALA A 288 12.87 2.40 -8.49
N MET A 289 12.33 1.47 -9.27
CA MET A 289 12.67 1.29 -10.69
C MET A 289 12.43 2.54 -11.54
N PRO A 290 11.28 3.26 -11.41
CA PRO A 290 11.08 4.49 -12.19
C PRO A 290 12.17 5.52 -11.94
N GLN A 291 12.58 5.71 -10.69
CA GLN A 291 13.63 6.68 -10.31
C GLN A 291 14.99 6.27 -10.88
N GLN A 292 15.31 4.98 -10.85
CA GLN A 292 16.58 4.46 -11.37
C GLN A 292 16.68 4.60 -12.90
N LEU A 293 15.57 4.36 -13.60
CA LEU A 293 15.49 4.50 -15.05
C LEU A 293 15.16 5.93 -15.50
N LYS A 294 14.87 6.85 -14.55
CA LYS A 294 14.45 8.23 -14.81
C LYS A 294 13.16 8.30 -15.66
N LEU A 295 12.22 7.42 -15.36
CA LEU A 295 10.91 7.35 -15.99
C LEU A 295 9.85 7.87 -15.05
N GLU A 296 8.78 8.45 -15.59
CA GLU A 296 7.59 8.84 -14.84
C GLU A 296 6.60 7.66 -14.80
N PRO A 297 6.30 7.09 -13.64
CA PRO A 297 5.37 5.98 -13.56
C PRO A 297 3.92 6.42 -13.84
N TYR A 298 3.16 5.57 -14.51
CA TYR A 298 1.72 5.75 -14.72
C TYR A 298 0.90 5.23 -13.56
N ALA A 299 1.31 4.10 -13.00
CA ALA A 299 0.57 3.44 -11.93
C ALA A 299 1.48 2.63 -11.01
N VAL A 300 0.99 2.42 -9.80
CA VAL A 300 1.50 1.39 -8.88
C VAL A 300 0.36 0.50 -8.42
N HIS A 301 0.50 -0.80 -8.61
CA HIS A 301 -0.38 -1.83 -8.09
C HIS A 301 0.31 -2.50 -6.89
N THR A 302 -0.31 -2.47 -5.71
CA THR A 302 0.33 -2.90 -4.45
C THR A 302 0.38 -4.42 -4.28
N THR A 303 0.93 -5.10 -5.27
CA THR A 303 1.33 -6.51 -5.20
C THR A 303 2.69 -6.66 -4.51
N PHE A 304 3.13 -7.88 -4.25
CA PHE A 304 4.43 -8.19 -3.63
C PHE A 304 4.63 -7.48 -2.28
N GLN A 305 3.63 -7.49 -1.43
CA GLN A 305 3.63 -6.93 -0.10
C GLN A 305 3.24 -7.99 0.94
N PHE A 306 3.52 -7.70 2.21
CA PHE A 306 3.18 -8.56 3.33
C PHE A 306 2.09 -7.90 4.20
N ALA A 307 1.45 -8.67 5.08
CA ALA A 307 0.38 -8.23 5.96
C ALA A 307 -0.95 -7.84 5.27
N GLY A 308 -1.26 -8.42 4.10
CA GLY A 308 -2.56 -8.24 3.44
C GLY A 308 -2.91 -6.78 3.15
N SER A 309 -4.18 -6.42 3.31
CA SER A 309 -4.68 -5.06 3.04
C SER A 309 -4.04 -3.99 3.94
N ASP A 310 -3.65 -4.33 5.17
CA ASP A 310 -2.96 -3.38 6.06
C ASP A 310 -1.56 -3.04 5.56
N GLY A 311 -0.83 -4.05 5.07
CA GLY A 311 0.48 -3.84 4.44
C GLY A 311 0.39 -2.99 3.18
N LYS A 312 -0.64 -3.20 2.34
CA LYS A 312 -0.91 -2.38 1.14
C LYS A 312 -1.15 -0.92 1.52
N ARG A 313 -2.02 -0.65 2.49
CA ARG A 313 -2.25 0.72 3.01
C ARG A 313 -0.97 1.35 3.52
N HIS A 314 -0.21 0.59 4.29
CA HIS A 314 1.03 1.12 4.88
C HIS A 314 2.06 1.49 3.82
N ARG A 315 2.31 0.65 2.80
CA ARG A 315 3.22 0.98 1.69
C ARG A 315 2.78 2.21 0.91
N LEU A 316 1.48 2.34 0.63
CA LEU A 316 0.95 3.55 -0.02
C LEU A 316 1.13 4.79 0.86
N ARG A 317 0.97 4.67 2.19
CA ARG A 317 1.25 5.76 3.14
C ARG A 317 2.74 6.13 3.15
N GLU A 318 3.64 5.15 3.17
CA GLU A 318 5.09 5.39 3.09
C GLU A 318 5.47 6.21 1.85
N ALA A 319 4.78 6.01 0.74
CA ALA A 319 4.96 6.79 -0.49
C ALA A 319 4.10 8.06 -0.56
N MET A 320 3.32 8.39 0.47
CA MET A 320 2.34 9.50 0.50
C MET A 320 1.28 9.40 -0.61
N LEU A 321 0.90 8.17 -0.97
CA LEU A 321 -0.07 7.85 -2.01
C LEU A 321 -1.41 7.35 -1.45
N PHE A 322 -1.62 7.43 -0.14
CA PHE A 322 -2.88 7.07 0.50
C PHE A 322 -3.47 8.27 1.24
N TYR A 323 -4.75 8.51 0.99
CA TYR A 323 -5.52 9.59 1.61
C TYR A 323 -6.29 9.04 2.80
N ASP A 324 -5.90 9.47 3.99
CA ASP A 324 -6.54 9.09 5.24
C ASP A 324 -7.53 10.15 5.73
N GLN A 325 -8.37 9.77 6.68
CA GLN A 325 -9.24 10.69 7.41
C GLN A 325 -8.41 11.74 8.16
N PRO A 326 -8.92 12.97 8.37
CA PRO A 326 -8.19 14.02 9.07
C PRO A 326 -7.66 13.63 10.46
N ALA A 327 -8.38 12.77 11.18
CA ALA A 327 -7.95 12.25 12.49
C ALA A 327 -6.66 11.42 12.42
N TYR A 328 -6.30 10.88 11.25
CA TYR A 328 -5.03 10.20 11.04
C TYR A 328 -3.84 11.16 11.17
N TYR A 329 -4.01 12.38 10.70
CA TYR A 329 -2.96 13.39 10.61
C TYR A 329 -2.80 14.26 11.86
N ASP A 330 -3.73 14.22 12.79
CA ASP A 330 -3.66 14.92 14.08
C ASP A 330 -4.28 14.07 15.20
N THR A 331 -3.45 13.61 16.13
CA THR A 331 -3.89 12.81 17.27
C THR A 331 -3.80 13.63 18.57
N PRO A 332 -4.72 13.40 19.53
CA PRO A 332 -4.73 14.12 20.81
C PRO A 332 -3.41 14.02 21.58
N GLY A 333 -2.79 12.83 21.61
CA GLY A 333 -1.51 12.59 22.30
C GLY A 333 -0.30 13.13 21.56
N GLY A 334 -0.45 13.57 20.30
CA GLY A 334 0.66 13.99 19.45
C GLY A 334 1.59 12.83 19.04
N PHE A 335 2.76 13.20 18.54
CA PHE A 335 3.68 12.29 17.88
C PHE A 335 5.04 12.25 18.57
N LEU A 336 5.73 11.14 18.44
CA LEU A 336 7.12 10.96 18.80
C LEU A 336 7.88 10.52 17.56
N SER A 337 8.96 11.16 17.22
CA SER A 337 9.85 10.77 16.12
C SER A 337 11.31 10.77 16.58
N PHE A 338 12.16 10.07 15.85
CA PHE A 338 13.58 10.05 16.18
C PHE A 338 14.45 9.79 14.96
N LYS A 339 15.74 10.09 15.09
CA LYS A 339 16.75 9.79 14.08
C LYS A 339 17.61 8.61 14.54
N PRO A 340 17.65 7.48 13.78
CA PRO A 340 18.40 6.28 14.21
C PRO A 340 19.91 6.48 14.33
N GLY A 341 20.50 7.47 13.65
CA GLY A 341 21.93 7.74 13.69
C GLY A 341 22.78 6.54 13.25
N ILE A 342 22.40 5.88 12.16
CA ILE A 342 23.05 4.65 11.68
C ILE A 342 24.52 4.96 11.30
N PRO A 343 25.52 4.24 11.86
CA PRO A 343 26.91 4.38 11.48
C PRO A 343 27.12 4.10 9.99
N LYS A 344 27.94 4.91 9.33
CA LYS A 344 28.28 4.70 7.91
C LYS A 344 28.85 3.32 7.64
N SER A 345 29.62 2.76 8.58
CA SER A 345 30.17 1.41 8.49
C SER A 345 29.10 0.32 8.38
N LEU A 346 27.97 0.43 9.09
CA LEU A 346 26.86 -0.51 8.95
C LEU A 346 26.08 -0.32 7.64
N LEU A 347 26.06 0.89 7.11
CA LEU A 347 25.27 1.23 5.93
C LEU A 347 26.04 1.00 4.64
N LEU A 348 27.33 1.37 4.56
CA LEU A 348 28.08 1.45 3.31
C LEU A 348 29.23 0.45 3.21
N ASP A 349 29.79 -0.01 4.34
CA ASP A 349 31.02 -0.82 4.33
C ASP A 349 30.73 -2.31 4.20
N GLY A 350 31.67 -3.02 3.58
CA GLY A 350 31.68 -4.47 3.47
C GLY A 350 30.68 -5.06 2.48
N PRO A 351 30.76 -6.38 2.28
CA PRO A 351 29.89 -7.08 1.35
C PRO A 351 28.45 -7.17 1.88
N HIS A 352 27.50 -7.33 0.98
CA HIS A 352 26.11 -7.58 1.30
C HIS A 352 25.95 -9.08 1.63
N THR A 353 26.08 -9.39 2.92
CA THR A 353 25.93 -10.74 3.46
C THR A 353 24.78 -10.78 4.45
N LEU A 354 24.31 -11.98 4.79
CA LEU A 354 23.32 -12.19 5.83
C LEU A 354 23.74 -11.49 7.13
N GLN A 355 24.98 -11.69 7.56
CA GLN A 355 25.52 -11.06 8.77
C GLN A 355 25.49 -9.52 8.72
N SER A 356 25.90 -8.93 7.59
CA SER A 356 25.90 -7.45 7.45
C SER A 356 24.47 -6.87 7.39
N HIS A 357 23.54 -7.62 6.81
CA HIS A 357 22.12 -7.26 6.80
C HIS A 357 21.54 -7.25 8.22
N PHE A 358 21.69 -8.35 8.97
CA PHE A 358 21.20 -8.42 10.34
C PHE A 358 21.89 -7.45 11.27
N SER A 359 23.19 -7.19 11.11
CA SER A 359 23.89 -6.16 11.90
C SER A 359 23.28 -4.77 11.70
N LEU A 360 22.94 -4.43 10.46
CA LEU A 360 22.26 -3.16 10.14
C LEU A 360 20.83 -3.12 10.70
N VAL A 361 20.06 -4.18 10.51
CA VAL A 361 18.66 -4.26 10.96
C VAL A 361 18.60 -4.25 12.49
N ASN A 362 19.39 -5.07 13.15
CA ASN A 362 19.43 -5.19 14.61
C ASN A 362 19.80 -3.87 15.31
N TYR A 363 20.71 -3.09 14.72
CA TYR A 363 21.05 -1.75 15.22
C TYR A 363 19.81 -0.83 15.23
N GLN A 364 18.95 -0.94 14.19
CA GLN A 364 17.73 -0.16 14.08
C GLN A 364 16.63 -0.69 15.02
N LEU A 365 16.43 -2.01 15.06
CA LEU A 365 15.41 -2.66 15.91
C LEU A 365 15.60 -2.31 17.39
N ARG A 366 16.84 -2.26 17.88
CA ARG A 366 17.13 -1.85 19.26
C ARG A 366 16.62 -0.45 19.57
N GLN A 367 16.81 0.51 18.66
CA GLN A 367 16.34 1.87 18.86
C GLN A 367 14.82 1.99 18.68
N ILE A 368 14.24 1.25 17.74
CA ILE A 368 12.77 1.23 17.53
C ILE A 368 12.08 0.63 18.75
N ARG A 369 12.61 -0.44 19.35
CA ARG A 369 12.11 -1.02 20.59
C ARG A 369 12.06 0.03 21.71
N THR A 370 13.13 0.78 21.88
CA THR A 370 13.20 1.88 22.87
C THR A 370 12.19 3.00 22.53
N ALA A 371 12.06 3.37 21.26
CA ALA A 371 11.10 4.39 20.82
C ALA A 371 9.65 3.97 21.08
N LEU A 372 9.31 2.69 20.83
CA LEU A 372 7.99 2.13 21.12
C LEU A 372 7.70 2.14 22.64
N ALA A 373 8.70 1.85 23.48
CA ALA A 373 8.54 1.93 24.93
C ALA A 373 8.28 3.37 25.40
N VAL A 374 9.03 4.33 24.89
CA VAL A 374 8.83 5.76 25.21
C VAL A 374 7.52 6.30 24.66
N ALA A 375 7.11 5.88 23.46
CA ALA A 375 5.81 6.23 22.89
C ALA A 375 4.66 5.69 23.75
N CYS A 376 4.75 4.43 24.20
CA CYS A 376 3.82 3.82 25.14
C CYS A 376 3.77 4.58 26.48
N LEU A 377 4.95 4.95 27.02
CA LEU A 377 5.05 5.66 28.28
C LEU A 377 4.38 7.03 28.23
N LEU A 378 4.64 7.79 27.15
CA LEU A 378 4.14 9.16 26.97
C LEU A 378 2.77 9.25 26.30
N ASN A 379 2.16 8.12 25.98
CA ASN A 379 0.90 8.03 25.21
C ASN A 379 0.94 8.84 23.91
N ARG A 380 2.00 8.64 23.12
CA ARG A 380 2.22 9.30 21.82
C ARG A 380 2.25 8.29 20.68
N THR A 381 1.85 8.74 19.50
CA THR A 381 1.97 7.96 18.28
C THR A 381 3.40 8.01 17.76
N LEU A 382 4.04 6.85 17.58
CA LEU A 382 5.41 6.78 17.05
C LEU A 382 5.39 7.02 15.53
N VAL A 383 6.14 8.00 15.06
CA VAL A 383 6.51 8.11 13.64
C VAL A 383 7.76 7.26 13.44
N MET A 384 7.60 6.17 12.69
CA MET A 384 8.70 5.24 12.42
C MET A 384 9.84 5.93 11.67
N PRO A 385 11.10 5.57 11.91
CA PRO A 385 12.18 6.02 11.06
C PRO A 385 12.19 5.26 9.73
N PRO A 386 12.86 5.79 8.68
CA PRO A 386 13.13 4.99 7.49
C PRO A 386 13.99 3.77 7.87
N LEU A 387 13.57 2.60 7.39
CA LEU A 387 14.26 1.34 7.64
C LEU A 387 15.26 1.06 6.51
N TRP A 388 16.47 0.68 6.87
CA TRP A 388 17.50 0.33 5.92
C TRP A 388 17.75 -1.17 5.89
N CYS A 389 17.70 -1.75 4.71
CA CYS A 389 17.95 -3.16 4.44
C CYS A 389 19.14 -3.33 3.48
N ARG A 390 19.77 -4.50 3.56
CA ARG A 390 20.77 -4.94 2.59
C ARG A 390 20.25 -6.13 1.76
N PHE A 391 19.12 -6.75 2.17
CA PHE A 391 18.49 -7.86 1.48
C PHE A 391 17.02 -7.59 1.24
N GLU A 392 16.52 -8.09 0.13
CA GLU A 392 15.10 -8.07 -0.22
C GLU A 392 14.33 -9.13 0.57
N ARG A 393 13.04 -8.94 0.73
CA ARG A 393 12.12 -9.96 1.24
C ARG A 393 11.17 -10.39 0.15
N MET A 394 11.10 -11.70 -0.11
CA MET A 394 10.20 -12.33 -1.08
C MET A 394 9.56 -13.58 -0.47
N TRP A 395 8.53 -14.13 -1.11
CA TRP A 395 7.83 -15.35 -0.67
C TRP A 395 8.54 -16.64 -1.04
N PHE A 396 9.61 -16.58 -1.80
CA PHE A 396 10.40 -17.73 -2.22
C PHE A 396 11.86 -17.57 -1.82
N GLY A 397 12.58 -18.69 -1.75
CA GLY A 397 14.01 -18.69 -1.40
C GLY A 397 14.83 -17.94 -2.45
N HIS A 398 15.76 -17.10 -1.97
CA HIS A 398 16.68 -16.32 -2.80
C HIS A 398 17.96 -15.98 -2.01
N PRO A 399 19.08 -15.65 -2.65
CA PRO A 399 20.36 -15.38 -1.99
C PRO A 399 20.44 -13.95 -1.37
N GLY A 400 19.31 -13.28 -1.19
CA GLY A 400 19.23 -11.92 -0.61
C GLY A 400 19.01 -10.81 -1.63
N ILE A 401 19.39 -11.02 -2.88
CA ILE A 401 19.06 -10.18 -4.03
C ILE A 401 18.48 -11.10 -5.10
N LEU A 402 17.41 -10.65 -5.74
CA LEU A 402 16.86 -11.36 -6.90
C LEU A 402 17.74 -11.10 -8.12
N GLU A 403 18.09 -12.15 -8.84
CA GLU A 403 18.89 -12.03 -10.05
C GLU A 403 18.21 -11.11 -11.07
N GLY A 404 18.96 -10.14 -11.56
CA GLY A 404 18.50 -9.18 -12.57
C GLY A 404 17.57 -8.07 -12.07
N THR A 405 17.30 -7.97 -10.76
CA THR A 405 16.57 -6.80 -10.21
C THR A 405 17.42 -5.53 -10.28
N LEU A 406 16.75 -4.37 -10.21
CA LEU A 406 17.40 -3.08 -10.14
C LEU A 406 17.66 -2.60 -8.71
N THR A 407 17.35 -3.41 -7.70
CA THR A 407 17.53 -3.02 -6.30
C THR A 407 18.99 -2.70 -5.99
N LYS A 408 19.25 -1.45 -5.61
CA LYS A 408 20.57 -0.98 -5.18
C LYS A 408 20.69 -1.07 -3.68
N GLN A 409 21.67 -1.78 -3.22
CA GLN A 409 21.92 -1.98 -1.79
C GLN A 409 22.93 -0.96 -1.24
N PRO A 410 22.73 -0.50 0.01
CA PRO A 410 21.56 -0.70 0.84
C PRO A 410 20.40 0.16 0.34
N PHE A 411 19.18 -0.19 0.70
CA PHE A 411 17.98 0.54 0.30
C PHE A 411 17.05 0.79 1.50
N VAL A 412 16.18 1.78 1.38
CA VAL A 412 15.09 1.97 2.35
C VAL A 412 14.03 0.93 2.04
N CYS A 413 13.92 -0.06 2.92
CA CYS A 413 12.92 -1.12 2.74
C CYS A 413 11.57 -0.72 3.34
N PRO A 414 10.46 -1.19 2.75
CA PRO A 414 9.15 -1.03 3.36
C PRO A 414 9.10 -1.64 4.75
N MET A 415 8.29 -1.06 5.63
CA MET A 415 8.19 -1.50 7.03
C MET A 415 7.77 -2.98 7.16
N ASP A 416 6.94 -3.48 6.25
CA ASP A 416 6.50 -4.87 6.21
C ASP A 416 7.61 -5.88 5.84
N HIS A 417 8.82 -5.43 5.54
CA HIS A 417 9.99 -6.30 5.42
C HIS A 417 10.47 -6.82 6.77
N LEU A 418 10.29 -6.07 7.84
CA LEU A 418 10.78 -6.37 9.19
C LEU A 418 9.66 -6.56 10.21
N PHE A 419 8.50 -5.94 10.01
CA PHE A 419 7.43 -5.85 10.98
C PHE A 419 6.14 -6.48 10.49
N GLU A 420 5.43 -7.13 11.44
CA GLU A 420 4.08 -7.68 11.23
C GLU A 420 3.03 -6.58 11.35
N ILE A 421 2.82 -5.81 10.28
CA ILE A 421 1.94 -4.63 10.26
C ILE A 421 0.53 -4.94 10.75
N HIS A 422 -0.05 -6.08 10.30
CA HIS A 422 -1.38 -6.50 10.75
C HIS A 422 -1.43 -6.71 12.27
N THR A 423 -0.45 -7.42 12.83
CA THR A 423 -0.34 -7.66 14.27
C THR A 423 -0.10 -6.38 15.05
N MET A 424 0.66 -5.43 14.49
CA MET A 424 0.89 -4.13 15.11
C MET A 424 -0.38 -3.28 15.18
N LEU A 425 -1.31 -3.44 14.23
CA LEU A 425 -2.57 -2.72 14.17
C LEU A 425 -3.71 -3.42 14.91
N HIS A 426 -3.71 -4.76 14.95
CA HIS A 426 -4.83 -5.56 15.40
C HIS A 426 -4.38 -6.80 16.19
N GLY A 427 -5.32 -7.43 16.86
CA GLY A 427 -5.20 -8.82 17.30
C GLY A 427 -4.46 -9.09 18.61
N LEU A 428 -3.86 -8.09 19.26
CA LEU A 428 -3.19 -8.28 20.54
C LEU A 428 -4.04 -7.75 21.70
N SER A 429 -4.42 -8.63 22.64
CA SER A 429 -5.19 -8.26 23.83
C SER A 429 -4.38 -7.36 24.77
N GLU A 430 -5.02 -6.40 25.41
CA GLU A 430 -4.34 -5.55 26.41
C GLU A 430 -3.98 -6.33 27.68
N GLU A 431 -4.73 -7.39 27.98
CA GLU A 431 -4.49 -8.23 29.16
C GLU A 431 -3.11 -8.88 29.10
N GLU A 432 -2.74 -9.45 27.95
CA GLU A 432 -1.49 -10.19 27.75
C GLU A 432 -0.35 -9.29 27.22
N PHE A 433 -0.68 -8.32 26.37
CA PHE A 433 0.29 -7.53 25.62
C PHE A 433 0.34 -6.05 26.01
N GLY A 434 -0.43 -5.62 27.02
CA GLY A 434 -0.53 -4.21 27.41
C GLY A 434 -1.23 -3.33 26.35
N PRO A 435 -1.23 -2.00 26.55
CA PRO A 435 -1.98 -1.08 25.69
C PRO A 435 -1.45 -1.06 24.27
N GLN A 436 -2.36 -0.77 23.32
CA GLN A 436 -2.00 -0.57 21.91
C GLN A 436 -1.01 0.59 21.75
N ILE A 437 0.05 0.37 20.96
CA ILE A 437 1.02 1.41 20.60
C ILE A 437 0.76 1.84 19.17
N HIS A 438 0.33 3.08 19.01
CA HIS A 438 0.04 3.63 17.68
C HIS A 438 1.31 4.07 16.97
N PHE A 439 1.33 3.91 15.67
CA PHE A 439 2.46 4.32 14.83
C PHE A 439 2.00 4.96 13.52
N ARG A 440 2.92 5.65 12.86
CA ARG A 440 2.82 6.21 11.51
C ARG A 440 4.05 5.82 10.71
N GLU A 441 3.92 5.89 9.41
CA GLU A 441 5.00 5.66 8.45
C GLU A 441 6.12 6.71 8.57
N TYR A 442 7.30 6.38 8.06
CA TYR A 442 8.49 7.26 8.15
C TYR A 442 8.33 8.60 7.41
N SER A 443 7.50 8.64 6.37
CA SER A 443 7.23 9.84 5.55
C SER A 443 6.13 10.75 6.14
N PHE A 444 5.50 10.34 7.24
CA PHE A 444 4.32 11.00 7.81
C PHE A 444 4.49 12.53 7.98
N LEU A 445 5.58 12.97 8.60
CA LEU A 445 5.80 14.41 8.85
C LEU A 445 6.07 15.21 7.56
N GLN A 446 6.46 14.56 6.46
CA GLN A 446 6.61 15.16 5.14
C GLN A 446 5.29 15.21 4.36
N ASN A 447 4.30 14.40 4.75
CA ASN A 447 3.02 14.34 4.05
C ASN A 447 2.33 15.71 4.04
N PRO A 448 1.93 16.24 2.86
CA PRO A 448 1.28 17.55 2.76
C PRO A 448 -0.05 17.64 3.52
N SER A 449 -0.73 16.50 3.73
CA SER A 449 -1.99 16.43 4.48
C SER A 449 -1.83 16.63 6.00
N VAL A 450 -0.60 16.50 6.54
CA VAL A 450 -0.37 16.79 7.97
C VAL A 450 -0.53 18.29 8.22
N PRO A 451 -1.41 18.70 9.15
CA PRO A 451 -1.70 20.10 9.41
C PRO A 451 -0.46 20.90 9.81
N LYS A 452 -0.42 22.16 9.40
CA LYS A 452 0.69 23.07 9.69
C LYS A 452 0.97 23.21 11.19
N HIS A 453 -0.09 23.31 12.01
CA HIS A 453 0.04 23.41 13.47
C HIS A 453 0.69 22.16 14.09
N VAL A 454 0.54 20.98 13.48
CA VAL A 454 1.23 19.77 13.92
C VAL A 454 2.71 19.85 13.61
N LYS A 455 3.06 20.20 12.35
CA LYS A 455 4.46 20.30 11.90
C LYS A 455 5.27 21.38 12.61
N GLU A 456 4.64 22.50 12.96
CA GLU A 456 5.27 23.64 13.61
C GLU A 456 5.37 23.49 15.14
N SER A 457 4.53 22.65 15.75
CA SER A 457 4.57 22.36 17.18
C SER A 457 5.58 21.25 17.47
N LEU A 458 6.86 21.59 17.36
CA LEU A 458 8.00 20.69 17.43
C LEU A 458 8.94 21.03 18.62
N LEU A 459 9.25 20.03 19.44
CA LEU A 459 10.32 20.10 20.44
C LEU A 459 11.42 19.10 20.10
N ASN A 460 12.62 19.59 19.88
CA ASN A 460 13.79 18.75 19.67
C ASN A 460 14.37 18.29 21.00
N VAL A 461 14.60 16.99 21.15
CA VAL A 461 15.17 16.35 22.33
C VAL A 461 16.54 15.79 21.98
N GLN A 462 17.58 16.42 22.52
CA GLN A 462 18.95 15.98 22.30
C GLN A 462 19.40 15.11 23.46
N LEU A 463 19.74 13.85 23.16
CA LEU A 463 20.28 12.96 24.19
C LEU A 463 21.71 13.36 24.56
N CYS A 464 21.99 13.37 25.85
CA CYS A 464 23.29 13.70 26.42
C CYS A 464 23.72 12.64 27.45
N ASP A 465 25.03 12.54 27.72
CA ASP A 465 25.53 11.68 28.79
C ASP A 465 25.35 12.38 30.15
N ALA A 466 24.84 11.68 31.14
CA ALA A 466 24.39 12.22 32.43
C ALA A 466 25.48 13.02 33.17
N HIS A 467 26.76 12.77 32.88
CA HIS A 467 27.92 13.47 33.50
C HIS A 467 28.49 14.61 32.64
N SER A 468 27.88 14.88 31.47
CA SER A 468 28.33 15.96 30.59
C SER A 468 27.83 17.34 31.08
N LYS A 469 28.68 18.38 30.94
CA LYS A 469 28.29 19.76 31.25
C LYS A 469 27.04 20.17 30.44
N GLY A 470 25.97 20.59 31.10
CA GLY A 470 24.74 21.03 30.48
C GLY A 470 23.65 19.94 30.31
N CYS A 471 23.95 18.69 30.68
CA CYS A 471 22.98 17.62 30.75
C CYS A 471 22.18 17.67 32.07
N ASN A 472 21.41 18.74 32.30
CA ASN A 472 20.65 18.95 33.54
C ASN A 472 19.14 18.92 33.24
N ILE A 473 18.42 18.03 33.97
CA ILE A 473 16.96 17.92 33.92
C ILE A 473 16.24 19.19 34.45
N SER A 474 16.93 19.98 35.29
CA SER A 474 16.38 21.15 35.96
C SER A 474 16.12 22.37 35.06
N ASP A 475 16.74 22.44 33.89
CA ASP A 475 16.63 23.58 32.97
C ASP A 475 15.72 23.31 31.78
N GLY A 476 14.57 22.71 32.01
CA GLY A 476 13.59 22.25 31.00
C GLY A 476 13.01 23.33 30.07
N THR A 477 13.56 24.53 30.05
CA THR A 477 13.17 25.61 29.14
C THR A 477 14.38 26.24 28.51
N THR A 478 14.75 25.77 27.33
CA THR A 478 15.69 26.52 26.52
C THR A 478 14.96 27.42 25.55
N SER A 479 15.37 28.67 25.48
CA SER A 479 14.91 29.71 24.55
C SER A 479 15.15 29.38 23.06
N ARG A 480 15.51 28.12 22.72
CA ARG A 480 15.94 27.70 21.37
C ARG A 480 15.16 26.54 20.75
N GLY A 481 14.04 26.10 21.33
CA GLY A 481 13.22 25.01 20.76
C GLY A 481 13.84 23.62 20.86
N PHE A 482 14.83 23.41 21.74
CA PHE A 482 15.37 22.10 22.07
C PHE A 482 15.64 21.96 23.57
N ILE A 483 15.59 20.71 24.04
CA ILE A 483 15.99 20.34 25.40
C ILE A 483 17.10 19.27 25.35
N GLN A 484 17.97 19.29 26.35
CA GLN A 484 18.89 18.19 26.60
C GLN A 484 18.28 17.19 27.57
N PHE A 485 18.41 15.91 27.27
CA PHE A 485 17.78 14.84 28.05
C PHE A 485 18.77 13.68 28.25
N PRO A 486 18.98 13.20 29.50
CA PRO A 486 19.98 12.19 29.77
C PRO A 486 19.66 10.84 29.11
N ARG A 487 20.72 10.14 28.67
CA ARG A 487 20.63 8.72 28.33
C ARG A 487 20.32 7.90 29.59
N ASN A 488 19.83 6.69 29.38
CA ASN A 488 19.45 5.76 30.47
C ASN A 488 18.49 6.40 31.48
N SER A 489 17.54 7.19 30.99
CA SER A 489 16.53 7.85 31.84
C SER A 489 15.44 6.88 32.31
N THR A 490 14.97 7.08 33.54
CA THR A 490 13.87 6.31 34.14
C THR A 490 12.50 6.82 33.71
N GLU A 491 11.44 6.03 33.96
CA GLU A 491 10.04 6.47 33.77
C GLU A 491 9.76 7.81 34.47
N HIS A 492 10.23 7.93 35.73
CA HIS A 492 10.04 9.16 36.51
C HIS A 492 10.61 10.39 35.82
N MET A 493 11.81 10.29 35.29
CA MET A 493 12.46 11.39 34.56
C MET A 493 11.69 11.78 33.30
N TYR A 494 11.21 10.79 32.52
CA TYR A 494 10.35 11.06 31.37
C TYR A 494 9.06 11.76 31.76
N MET A 495 8.37 11.26 32.77
CA MET A 495 7.12 11.86 33.23
C MET A 495 7.32 13.26 33.82
N GLN A 496 8.40 13.51 34.56
CA GLN A 496 8.72 14.81 35.13
C GLN A 496 8.95 15.86 34.05
N VAL A 497 9.72 15.55 33.02
CA VAL A 497 10.06 16.52 31.95
C VAL A 497 8.89 16.67 30.97
N PHE A 498 8.41 15.57 30.39
CA PHE A 498 7.46 15.64 29.28
C PHE A 498 6.01 15.90 29.69
N SER A 499 5.66 15.80 31.00
CA SER A 499 4.36 16.26 31.48
C SER A 499 4.15 17.76 31.28
N GLN A 500 5.22 18.55 31.22
CA GLN A 500 5.19 20.00 30.97
C GLN A 500 5.05 20.33 29.47
N HIS A 501 5.21 19.35 28.60
CA HIS A 501 5.20 19.50 27.15
C HIS A 501 4.05 18.70 26.47
N LYS A 502 2.95 18.48 27.18
CA LYS A 502 1.79 17.73 26.65
C LYS A 502 1.17 18.39 25.42
N ASP A 503 1.19 19.71 25.35
CA ASP A 503 0.61 20.49 24.26
C ASP A 503 1.49 20.51 23.00
N ILE A 504 2.75 20.10 23.10
CA ILE A 504 3.65 19.97 21.95
C ILE A 504 3.24 18.77 21.10
N LYS A 505 2.95 19.01 19.83
CA LYS A 505 2.46 17.97 18.91
C LYS A 505 3.55 16.96 18.53
N VAL A 506 4.78 17.37 18.35
CA VAL A 506 5.88 16.48 17.91
C VAL A 506 7.08 16.58 18.87
N LEU A 507 7.42 15.45 19.49
CA LEU A 507 8.72 15.29 20.19
C LEU A 507 9.69 14.60 19.23
N HIS A 508 10.78 15.26 18.87
CA HIS A 508 11.79 14.72 17.97
C HIS A 508 13.10 14.44 18.72
N PHE A 509 13.40 13.17 18.91
CA PHE A 509 14.65 12.74 19.60
C PHE A 509 15.81 12.62 18.62
N SER A 510 16.95 13.12 19.00
CA SER A 510 18.19 13.01 18.20
C SER A 510 18.66 11.55 18.03
N SER A 511 18.26 10.66 18.94
CA SER A 511 18.52 9.22 18.92
C SER A 511 17.64 8.52 19.95
N MET A 512 17.45 7.20 19.81
CA MET A 512 16.86 6.35 20.84
C MET A 512 17.86 5.35 21.43
N ALA A 513 19.12 5.44 21.04
CA ALA A 513 20.16 4.58 21.59
C ALA A 513 20.37 4.84 23.08
N ASN A 514 20.04 3.83 23.90
CA ASN A 514 20.10 3.89 25.37
C ASN A 514 19.30 5.07 25.95
N ALA A 515 18.17 5.44 25.34
CA ALA A 515 17.37 6.58 25.82
C ALA A 515 16.55 6.25 27.08
N PHE A 516 16.16 4.99 27.26
CA PHE A 516 15.26 4.55 28.33
C PHE A 516 15.79 3.30 29.02
N GLN A 517 15.59 3.19 30.35
CA GLN A 517 16.05 2.05 31.15
C GLN A 517 15.08 0.86 31.12
N GLY A 518 13.81 1.06 30.78
CA GLY A 518 12.72 0.07 30.89
C GLY A 518 11.66 0.50 31.88
N PHE A 519 10.58 -0.25 31.96
CA PHE A 519 9.47 0.04 32.87
C PHE A 519 9.80 -0.44 34.30
N ASN A 520 9.41 0.38 35.29
CA ASN A 520 9.63 0.04 36.71
C ASN A 520 8.69 -1.08 37.19
N ASP A 521 7.49 -1.15 36.62
CA ASP A 521 6.51 -2.20 36.91
C ASP A 521 6.85 -3.43 36.07
N GLU A 522 7.20 -4.55 36.76
CA GLU A 522 7.58 -5.81 36.12
C GLU A 522 6.46 -6.39 35.26
N ALA A 523 5.21 -6.30 35.70
CA ALA A 523 4.08 -6.81 34.92
C ALA A 523 3.88 -6.01 33.63
N ARG A 524 4.09 -4.69 33.67
CA ARG A 524 4.06 -3.82 32.50
C ARG A 524 5.20 -4.13 31.54
N GLU A 525 6.41 -4.33 32.08
CA GLU A 525 7.60 -4.69 31.27
C GLU A 525 7.36 -6.02 30.55
N VAL A 526 6.84 -7.05 31.24
CA VAL A 526 6.53 -8.36 30.65
C VAL A 526 5.52 -8.21 29.51
N LYS A 527 4.41 -7.49 29.73
CA LYS A 527 3.40 -7.25 28.69
C LYS A 527 3.98 -6.52 27.48
N PHE A 528 4.78 -5.49 27.73
CA PHE A 528 5.46 -4.76 26.65
C PHE A 528 6.40 -5.69 25.87
N ARG A 529 7.20 -6.51 26.55
CA ARG A 529 8.10 -7.49 25.91
C ARG A 529 7.33 -8.49 25.05
N ASN A 530 6.24 -9.01 25.56
CA ASN A 530 5.37 -9.94 24.82
C ASN A 530 4.84 -9.26 23.53
N ARG A 531 4.39 -8.00 23.62
CA ARG A 531 3.95 -7.23 22.45
C ARG A 531 5.08 -7.04 21.43
N MET A 532 6.26 -6.66 21.88
CA MET A 532 7.40 -6.43 20.99
C MET A 532 7.79 -7.67 20.21
N LYS A 533 7.78 -8.85 20.86
CA LYS A 533 8.07 -10.12 20.19
C LYS A 533 7.13 -10.39 19.02
N ARG A 534 5.86 -9.98 19.12
CA ARG A 534 4.85 -10.16 18.07
C ARG A 534 4.95 -9.11 16.95
N TYR A 535 5.69 -8.05 17.13
CA TYR A 535 5.81 -6.97 16.15
C TYR A 535 6.83 -7.24 15.05
N VAL A 536 7.73 -8.19 15.26
CA VAL A 536 8.83 -8.48 14.35
C VAL A 536 8.41 -9.53 13.33
N GLY A 537 8.65 -9.23 12.05
CA GLY A 537 8.29 -10.09 10.95
C GLY A 537 9.29 -11.20 10.69
N MET A 538 8.81 -12.22 10.02
CA MET A 538 9.60 -13.31 9.50
C MET A 538 10.37 -12.87 8.26
N TRP A 539 11.68 -13.11 8.21
CA TRP A 539 12.45 -13.00 6.99
C TRP A 539 12.66 -14.38 6.38
N CYS A 540 12.13 -14.58 5.18
CA CYS A 540 12.10 -15.87 4.54
C CYS A 540 13.35 -16.09 3.67
N CYS A 541 14.03 -17.19 3.89
CA CYS A 541 14.71 -17.98 2.88
C CYS A 541 15.90 -17.30 2.17
N VAL A 542 17.09 -17.62 2.58
CA VAL A 542 18.28 -17.32 1.80
C VAL A 542 18.54 -18.45 0.80
N GLU A 543 19.61 -19.07 0.75
CA GLU A 543 20.05 -20.00 -0.31
C GLU A 543 19.35 -21.35 -0.29
N ASN A 544 18.96 -21.83 0.89
CA ASN A 544 18.33 -23.14 1.05
C ASN A 544 16.89 -23.00 1.51
N ARG A 545 15.99 -23.65 0.80
CA ARG A 545 14.57 -23.72 1.14
C ARG A 545 14.30 -24.60 2.35
N ASP A 546 15.16 -25.60 2.54
CA ASP A 546 15.17 -26.50 3.69
C ASP A 546 16.44 -26.22 4.50
N PRO A 547 16.29 -26.00 5.80
CA PRO A 547 15.05 -26.17 6.52
C PRO A 547 14.26 -24.91 6.83
N GLY A 548 14.18 -23.82 6.21
CA GLY A 548 13.14 -22.88 6.48
C GLY A 548 13.54 -21.41 6.69
N HIS A 549 13.00 -20.73 7.70
CA HIS A 549 12.97 -19.29 7.81
C HIS A 549 14.01 -18.74 8.78
N ILE A 550 14.55 -17.55 8.47
CA ILE A 550 15.34 -16.77 9.42
C ILE A 550 14.43 -15.71 9.99
N TYR A 551 14.35 -15.65 11.31
CA TYR A 551 13.50 -14.71 12.02
C TYR A 551 14.27 -13.55 12.57
N TYR A 552 13.71 -12.34 12.48
CA TYR A 552 14.19 -11.21 13.25
C TYR A 552 13.77 -11.37 14.70
N ASP A 553 14.70 -11.17 15.61
CA ASP A 553 14.44 -11.17 17.05
C ASP A 553 14.67 -9.77 17.61
N ILE A 554 13.61 -9.14 18.11
CA ILE A 554 13.72 -7.78 18.66
C ILE A 554 14.51 -7.71 19.98
N TYR A 555 14.74 -8.87 20.60
CA TYR A 555 15.55 -9.04 21.82
C TYR A 555 16.85 -9.82 21.56
N TRP A 556 17.35 -9.80 20.32
CA TRP A 556 18.57 -10.46 19.89
C TRP A 556 19.77 -10.12 20.78
N ASP A 557 19.84 -8.88 21.29
CA ASP A 557 20.93 -8.35 22.13
C ASP A 557 20.93 -8.94 23.56
N GLU A 558 19.90 -9.62 23.96
CA GLU A 558 19.81 -10.34 25.22
C GLU A 558 20.20 -11.82 25.09
N LYS A 559 20.50 -12.28 23.90
CA LYS A 559 20.90 -13.66 23.59
C LYS A 559 22.37 -13.70 23.17
N PRO A 560 23.33 -14.06 24.06
CA PRO A 560 24.76 -13.98 23.77
C PRO A 560 25.21 -14.77 22.54
N GLU A 561 24.50 -15.86 22.24
CA GLU A 561 24.82 -16.77 21.12
C GLU A 561 23.92 -16.58 19.89
N TRP A 562 23.11 -15.49 19.90
CA TRP A 562 22.23 -15.26 18.77
C TRP A 562 22.99 -15.05 17.45
N LYS A 563 22.59 -15.76 16.43
CA LYS A 563 23.13 -15.65 15.07
C LYS A 563 21.98 -15.69 14.06
N PRO A 564 22.11 -14.99 12.93
CA PRO A 564 21.14 -15.06 11.83
C PRO A 564 21.40 -16.31 10.99
N GLU A 565 21.04 -17.47 11.50
CA GLU A 565 21.18 -18.74 10.82
C GLU A 565 19.79 -19.36 10.58
N PRO A 566 19.56 -20.00 9.42
CA PRO A 566 18.37 -20.79 9.23
C PRO A 566 18.37 -21.99 10.18
N PRO A 567 17.19 -22.48 10.59
CA PRO A 567 17.10 -23.68 11.41
C PRO A 567 17.73 -24.89 10.70
N ARG A 568 18.25 -25.83 11.48
CA ARG A 568 18.93 -27.01 10.93
C ARG A 568 17.96 -28.09 10.46
N THR A 569 16.75 -28.08 11.02
CA THR A 569 15.66 -28.99 10.70
C THR A 569 14.33 -28.24 10.66
N SER A 570 13.32 -28.78 10.00
CA SER A 570 11.97 -28.21 9.99
C SER A 570 11.32 -28.15 11.38
N GLN A 571 11.83 -28.93 12.34
CA GLN A 571 11.36 -28.90 13.74
C GLN A 571 11.92 -27.68 14.50
N ASP A 572 13.03 -27.12 14.03
CA ASP A 572 13.65 -25.94 14.61
C ASP A 572 13.10 -24.63 14.00
N ASP A 573 12.23 -24.75 12.98
CA ASP A 573 11.67 -23.60 12.26
C ASP A 573 10.44 -23.03 12.98
N HIS A 574 10.68 -22.21 14.00
CA HIS A 574 9.64 -21.51 14.75
C HIS A 574 10.07 -20.07 15.07
N PRO A 575 9.09 -19.17 15.18
CA PRO A 575 9.37 -17.79 15.55
C PRO A 575 10.00 -17.65 16.94
N PRO A 576 10.77 -16.60 17.22
CA PRO A 576 11.45 -16.41 18.50
C PRO A 576 10.52 -16.24 19.72
N TRP A 577 9.23 -16.11 19.50
CA TRP A 577 8.20 -15.95 20.54
C TRP A 577 7.42 -17.24 20.86
N ASP A 578 7.66 -18.33 20.16
CA ASP A 578 7.01 -19.61 20.40
C ASP A 578 7.69 -20.38 21.54
#